data_5c6d6192d7e616e6a225018132cfa09f
#
_entry.id   5c6d6192d7e616e6a225018132cfa09f
#
_cell.length_a   1.000
_cell.length_b   1.000
_cell.length_c   1.000
_cell.angle_alpha   90.00
_cell.angle_beta   90.00
_cell.angle_gamma   90.00
#
_symmetry.space_group_name_H-M   'P 1'
#
loop_
_entity.id
_entity.type
_entity.pdbx_description
1 polymer ?
#
loop_
_entity_poly.entity_id
_entity_poly.type
_entity_poly.pdbx_seq_one_letter_code
_entity_poly.pdbx_strand_id
1 'polypeptide(L)'
;MEIAGEVTEVKTTSREADEWDARYTERDRVWSGEPNGALVDEMTGARPGRALDVGCGEGADALWLARQGWAVTALDISQVALDRAKAHADGEVVDITWVLSGLLDADLPAGGFDLVSAQYPALRGTPDRAAERALVSAVAPGGILLVVHHDVRDADAAREHGFDPDDWVTPGDVAALLDDSWHIDVNEVRERSISGGAGAHHTHDVVLRAHRRPHRSPSIGHPTAGGSLDADAGSHSKTTTGTATPASPSNGRAHPHDRTRYWDHRQARWVNHHANPTRD
;
A
#
# COMPACT_ATOMS: atom_id res chain seq x y z
N MET A 1 -2.97 45.47 -1.31
CA MET A 1 -3.28 44.34 -2.21
C MET A 1 -2.81 43.11 -1.47
N GLU A 2 -3.74 42.51 -0.70
CA GLU A 2 -3.51 41.47 0.30
C GLU A 2 -3.47 40.08 -0.35
N ILE A 3 -2.46 39.39 -0.02
CA ILE A 3 -2.23 37.98 -0.36
C ILE A 3 -3.01 37.11 0.62
N ALA A 4 -4.24 36.76 0.27
CA ALA A 4 -5.08 35.83 1.01
C ALA A 4 -5.10 34.47 0.30
N GLY A 5 -3.98 33.72 0.31
CA GLY A 5 -3.90 32.43 -0.36
C GLY A 5 -3.23 31.32 0.44
N GLU A 6 -2.49 31.63 1.50
CA GLU A 6 -1.53 30.70 2.10
C GLU A 6 -1.96 30.05 3.42
N VAL A 7 -3.10 30.45 3.98
CA VAL A 7 -3.48 30.06 5.36
C VAL A 7 -4.42 28.84 5.40
N THR A 8 -5.00 28.41 4.26
CA THR A 8 -6.03 27.37 4.25
C THR A 8 -5.44 25.96 4.20
N GLU A 9 -4.32 25.77 3.51
CA GLU A 9 -3.69 24.46 3.32
C GLU A 9 -3.00 23.93 4.59
N VAL A 10 -2.25 24.78 5.28
CA VAL A 10 -1.60 24.45 6.57
C VAL A 10 -2.62 24.08 7.67
N LYS A 11 -3.82 24.65 7.63
CA LYS A 11 -4.87 24.31 8.60
C LYS A 11 -5.51 22.94 8.37
N THR A 12 -5.55 22.46 7.14
CA THR A 12 -6.15 21.14 6.82
C THR A 12 -5.27 20.01 7.30
N THR A 13 -3.98 20.04 7.00
CA THR A 13 -3.02 19.01 7.43
C THR A 13 -2.90 18.94 8.97
N SER A 14 -2.86 20.08 9.65
CA SER A 14 -2.81 20.10 11.11
C SER A 14 -4.08 19.51 11.74
N ARG A 15 -5.25 19.78 11.19
CA ARG A 15 -6.50 19.23 11.68
C ARG A 15 -6.62 17.72 11.47
N GLU A 16 -6.21 17.21 10.31
CA GLU A 16 -6.21 15.77 10.06
C GLU A 16 -5.23 15.04 10.98
N ALA A 17 -4.06 15.63 11.24
CA ALA A 17 -3.09 15.09 12.20
C ALA A 17 -3.69 15.00 13.61
N ASP A 18 -4.36 16.07 14.08
CA ASP A 18 -5.02 16.09 15.39
C ASP A 18 -6.13 15.03 15.49
N GLU A 19 -6.90 14.83 14.42
CA GLU A 19 -7.95 13.80 14.35
C GLU A 19 -7.34 12.38 14.42
N TRP A 20 -6.20 12.13 13.76
CA TRP A 20 -5.50 10.84 13.85
C TRP A 20 -4.85 10.64 15.22
N ASP A 21 -4.19 11.65 15.79
CA ASP A 21 -3.62 11.58 17.13
C ASP A 21 -4.67 11.24 18.17
N ALA A 22 -5.86 11.87 18.08
CA ALA A 22 -6.98 11.54 18.96
C ALA A 22 -7.39 10.06 18.84
N ARG A 23 -7.49 9.52 17.60
CA ARG A 23 -7.84 8.11 17.37
C ARG A 23 -6.82 7.14 17.96
N TYR A 24 -5.53 7.44 17.78
CA TYR A 24 -4.48 6.61 18.37
C TYR A 24 -4.50 6.71 19.89
N THR A 25 -4.80 7.87 20.47
CA THR A 25 -4.85 8.05 21.92
C THR A 25 -6.02 7.31 22.59
N GLU A 26 -7.15 7.10 21.89
CA GLU A 26 -8.32 6.40 22.44
C GLU A 26 -8.08 4.92 22.80
N ARG A 27 -7.04 4.30 22.27
CA ARG A 27 -6.74 2.86 22.45
C ARG A 27 -5.25 2.63 22.57
N ASP A 28 -4.86 1.64 23.37
CA ASP A 28 -3.46 1.22 23.50
C ASP A 28 -2.88 0.68 22.19
N ARG A 29 -3.73 0.07 21.36
CA ARG A 29 -3.40 -0.44 20.03
C ARG A 29 -4.60 -0.30 19.11
N VAL A 30 -4.39 0.29 17.93
CA VAL A 30 -5.44 0.46 16.91
C VAL A 30 -5.41 -0.71 15.93
N TRP A 31 -4.24 -1.10 15.44
CA TRP A 31 -4.07 -2.13 14.43
C TRP A 31 -3.67 -3.49 15.04
N SER A 32 -3.58 -4.53 14.22
CA SER A 32 -3.21 -5.88 14.66
C SER A 32 -1.80 -5.97 15.24
N GLY A 33 -0.90 -5.11 14.79
CA GLY A 33 0.54 -5.17 15.07
C GLY A 33 1.29 -6.15 14.17
N GLU A 34 0.57 -6.89 13.31
CA GLU A 34 1.14 -7.75 12.28
C GLU A 34 1.24 -6.97 10.95
N PRO A 35 2.22 -7.28 10.10
CA PRO A 35 2.31 -6.67 8.77
C PRO A 35 1.09 -7.04 7.92
N ASN A 36 0.75 -6.18 6.97
CA ASN A 36 -0.36 -6.43 6.08
C ASN A 36 -0.09 -7.63 5.18
N GLY A 37 -1.06 -8.55 5.10
CA GLY A 37 -0.91 -9.80 4.34
C GLY A 37 -0.56 -9.55 2.87
N ALA A 38 -1.20 -8.58 2.22
CA ALA A 38 -0.89 -8.23 0.84
C ALA A 38 0.56 -7.74 0.66
N LEU A 39 1.11 -6.97 1.62
CA LEU A 39 2.52 -6.59 1.58
C LEU A 39 3.43 -7.81 1.68
N VAL A 40 3.15 -8.72 2.63
CA VAL A 40 3.93 -9.94 2.84
C VAL A 40 3.90 -10.81 1.59
N ASP A 41 2.72 -11.03 1.01
CA ASP A 41 2.54 -11.88 -0.17
C ASP A 41 3.29 -11.33 -1.39
N GLU A 42 3.18 -10.01 -1.63
CA GLU A 42 3.76 -9.38 -2.82
C GLU A 42 5.27 -9.11 -2.71
N MET A 43 5.80 -8.99 -1.49
CA MET A 43 7.19 -8.56 -1.27
C MET A 43 8.08 -9.66 -0.71
N THR A 44 7.54 -10.84 -0.34
CA THR A 44 8.36 -11.98 0.10
C THR A 44 9.31 -12.42 -1.01
N GLY A 45 10.61 -12.43 -0.71
CA GLY A 45 11.66 -12.78 -1.67
C GLY A 45 12.04 -11.67 -2.65
N ALA A 46 11.42 -10.49 -2.57
CA ALA A 46 11.87 -9.33 -3.33
C ALA A 46 13.26 -8.88 -2.88
N ARG A 47 14.05 -8.37 -3.83
CA ARG A 47 15.39 -7.86 -3.52
C ARG A 47 15.28 -6.56 -2.73
N PRO A 48 15.85 -6.48 -1.51
CA PRO A 48 15.79 -5.27 -0.72
C PRO A 48 16.50 -4.08 -1.38
N GLY A 49 16.00 -2.89 -1.10
CA GLY A 49 16.49 -1.60 -1.54
C GLY A 49 15.96 -0.53 -0.60
N ARG A 50 15.63 0.65 -1.14
CA ARG A 50 15.00 1.73 -0.38
C ARG A 50 13.48 1.61 -0.49
N ALA A 51 12.78 1.57 0.64
CA ALA A 51 11.33 1.51 0.71
C ALA A 51 10.75 2.80 1.28
N LEU A 52 9.63 3.24 0.72
CA LEU A 52 8.76 4.25 1.29
C LEU A 52 7.48 3.56 1.77
N ASP A 53 7.17 3.71 3.05
CA ASP A 53 5.91 3.26 3.66
C ASP A 53 5.05 4.48 3.98
N VAL A 54 3.93 4.63 3.26
CA VAL A 54 3.05 5.81 3.30
C VAL A 54 1.85 5.56 4.19
N GLY A 55 1.74 6.35 5.28
CA GLY A 55 0.73 6.14 6.31
C GLY A 55 1.08 4.92 7.16
N CYS A 56 2.31 4.86 7.67
CA CYS A 56 2.87 3.68 8.34
C CYS A 56 2.19 3.32 9.66
N GLY A 57 1.37 4.20 10.23
CA GLY A 57 0.67 3.99 11.50
C GLY A 57 1.61 3.56 12.63
N GLU A 58 1.26 2.47 13.31
CA GLU A 58 2.06 1.90 14.41
C GLU A 58 3.29 1.09 13.93
N GLY A 59 3.63 1.14 12.63
CA GLY A 59 4.92 0.72 12.07
C GLY A 59 5.08 -0.76 11.76
N ALA A 60 4.02 -1.56 11.74
CA ALA A 60 4.12 -3.00 11.53
C ALA A 60 4.72 -3.38 10.15
N ASP A 61 4.30 -2.68 9.09
CA ASP A 61 4.81 -2.88 7.73
C ASP A 61 6.25 -2.41 7.58
N ALA A 62 6.57 -1.21 8.11
CA ALA A 62 7.91 -0.67 8.12
C ALA A 62 8.91 -1.60 8.83
N LEU A 63 8.53 -2.14 10.00
CA LEU A 63 9.32 -3.10 10.74
C LEU A 63 9.54 -4.40 9.98
N TRP A 64 8.47 -4.93 9.37
CA TRP A 64 8.59 -6.14 8.57
C TRP A 64 9.54 -5.95 7.39
N LEU A 65 9.39 -4.84 6.63
CA LEU A 65 10.28 -4.50 5.52
C LEU A 65 11.75 -4.38 5.98
N ALA A 66 11.99 -3.67 7.08
CA ALA A 66 13.34 -3.47 7.60
C ALA A 66 13.98 -4.80 8.05
N ARG A 67 13.21 -5.72 8.65
CA ARG A 67 13.67 -7.09 8.97
C ARG A 67 13.98 -7.92 7.72
N GLN A 68 13.37 -7.58 6.56
CA GLN A 68 13.72 -8.17 5.26
C GLN A 68 14.95 -7.49 4.61
N GLY A 69 15.55 -6.51 5.28
CA GLY A 69 16.77 -5.82 4.82
C GLY A 69 16.51 -4.55 3.99
N TRP A 70 15.26 -4.04 3.95
CA TRP A 70 14.97 -2.77 3.30
C TRP A 70 15.44 -1.59 4.16
N ALA A 71 15.98 -0.55 3.53
CA ALA A 71 16.16 0.77 4.14
C ALA A 71 14.83 1.53 4.01
N VAL A 72 14.11 1.68 5.13
CA VAL A 72 12.72 2.17 5.12
C VAL A 72 12.65 3.64 5.50
N THR A 73 11.94 4.44 4.70
CA THR A 73 11.40 5.74 5.11
C THR A 73 9.91 5.55 5.39
N ALA A 74 9.49 5.76 6.64
CA ALA A 74 8.13 5.54 7.08
C ALA A 74 7.47 6.87 7.43
N LEU A 75 6.41 7.24 6.69
CA LEU A 75 5.66 8.49 6.88
C LEU A 75 4.36 8.24 7.64
N ASP A 76 4.07 9.09 8.58
CA ASP A 76 2.71 9.26 9.12
C ASP A 76 2.50 10.71 9.56
N ILE A 77 1.25 11.19 9.52
CA ILE A 77 0.88 12.52 10.00
C ILE A 77 0.63 12.54 11.52
N SER A 78 0.46 11.37 12.14
CA SER A 78 0.23 11.23 13.58
C SER A 78 1.52 11.07 14.34
N GLN A 79 1.79 12.01 15.25
CA GLN A 79 2.91 11.90 16.18
C GLN A 79 2.73 10.70 17.13
N VAL A 80 1.50 10.46 17.59
CA VAL A 80 1.18 9.34 18.50
C VAL A 80 1.47 8.00 17.83
N ALA A 81 1.09 7.84 16.56
CA ALA A 81 1.38 6.64 15.79
C ALA A 81 2.88 6.41 15.66
N LEU A 82 3.65 7.44 15.28
CA LEU A 82 5.10 7.34 15.13
C LEU A 82 5.83 7.06 16.44
N ASP A 83 5.38 7.61 17.55
CA ASP A 83 5.98 7.32 18.86
C ASP A 83 5.77 5.85 19.25
N ARG A 84 4.61 5.26 18.94
CA ARG A 84 4.34 3.83 19.10
C ARG A 84 5.19 2.99 18.15
N ALA A 85 5.28 3.39 16.88
CA ALA A 85 6.09 2.71 15.89
C ALA A 85 7.57 2.63 16.33
N LYS A 86 8.12 3.74 16.82
CA LYS A 86 9.48 3.81 17.39
C LYS A 86 9.62 2.90 18.61
N ALA A 87 8.62 2.88 19.52
CA ALA A 87 8.62 2.01 20.68
C ALA A 87 8.57 0.52 20.29
N HIS A 88 7.85 0.17 19.22
CA HIS A 88 7.83 -1.21 18.70
C HIS A 88 9.18 -1.60 18.07
N ALA A 89 9.93 -0.64 17.53
CA ALA A 89 11.25 -0.86 16.96
C ALA A 89 12.38 -0.86 17.99
N ASP A 90 12.08 -0.49 19.25
CA ASP A 90 13.10 -0.36 20.29
C ASP A 90 13.81 -1.70 20.55
N GLY A 91 15.13 -1.64 20.60
CA GLY A 91 15.98 -2.83 20.79
C GLY A 91 16.22 -3.67 19.53
N GLU A 92 15.64 -3.33 18.38
CA GLU A 92 15.92 -3.98 17.09
C GLU A 92 17.02 -3.24 16.30
N VAL A 93 17.83 -4.01 15.58
CA VAL A 93 18.82 -3.45 14.64
C VAL A 93 18.18 -3.39 13.26
N VAL A 94 17.45 -2.30 13.01
CA VAL A 94 16.71 -2.07 11.77
C VAL A 94 17.01 -0.69 11.18
N ASP A 95 16.95 -0.56 9.85
CA ASP A 95 17.18 0.70 9.14
C ASP A 95 15.84 1.36 8.79
N ILE A 96 15.31 2.16 9.72
CA ILE A 96 14.05 2.89 9.52
C ILE A 96 14.22 4.37 9.87
N THR A 97 13.87 5.23 8.92
CA THR A 97 13.73 6.67 9.12
C THR A 97 12.25 7.00 9.32
N TRP A 98 11.87 7.41 10.53
CA TRP A 98 10.51 7.82 10.86
C TRP A 98 10.32 9.30 10.56
N VAL A 99 9.32 9.64 9.76
CA VAL A 99 9.07 11.01 9.29
C VAL A 99 7.64 11.43 9.63
N LEU A 100 7.51 12.47 10.47
CA LEU A 100 6.23 13.10 10.78
C LEU A 100 5.86 14.05 9.64
N SER A 101 5.14 13.55 8.66
CA SER A 101 4.71 14.33 7.50
C SER A 101 3.60 13.61 6.74
N GLY A 102 2.75 14.37 6.07
CA GLY A 102 1.90 13.87 5.00
C GLY A 102 2.70 13.61 3.72
N LEU A 103 2.17 12.76 2.84
CA LEU A 103 2.81 12.41 1.56
C LEU A 103 3.13 13.64 0.70
N LEU A 104 2.23 14.65 0.69
CA LEU A 104 2.37 15.85 -0.14
C LEU A 104 3.30 16.90 0.45
N ASP A 105 3.53 16.86 1.77
CA ASP A 105 4.35 17.82 2.49
C ASP A 105 5.80 17.31 2.71
N ALA A 106 6.01 16.01 2.50
CA ALA A 106 7.31 15.40 2.68
C ALA A 106 8.25 15.73 1.52
N ASP A 107 9.49 16.13 1.84
CA ASP A 107 10.54 16.31 0.83
C ASP A 107 11.08 14.96 0.37
N LEU A 108 10.35 14.34 -0.56
CA LEU A 108 10.67 13.02 -1.10
C LEU A 108 11.38 13.14 -2.44
N PRO A 109 12.51 12.44 -2.63
CA PRO A 109 13.20 12.45 -3.92
C PRO A 109 12.37 11.73 -4.99
N ALA A 110 12.14 12.38 -6.13
CA ALA A 110 11.52 11.74 -7.29
C ALA A 110 12.38 10.55 -7.74
N GLY A 111 11.75 9.38 -7.94
CA GLY A 111 12.47 8.15 -8.26
C GLY A 111 13.42 7.70 -7.15
N GLY A 112 13.12 8.06 -5.90
CA GLY A 112 13.98 7.81 -4.75
C GLY A 112 13.88 6.40 -4.17
N PHE A 113 12.82 5.64 -4.47
CA PHE A 113 12.50 4.41 -3.77
C PHE A 113 12.35 3.21 -4.72
N ASP A 114 12.93 2.10 -4.33
CA ASP A 114 12.84 0.82 -5.03
C ASP A 114 11.50 0.12 -4.71
N LEU A 115 10.85 0.49 -3.59
CA LEU A 115 9.47 0.16 -3.23
C LEU A 115 8.76 1.41 -2.70
N VAL A 116 7.56 1.67 -3.22
CA VAL A 116 6.59 2.59 -2.59
C VAL A 116 5.38 1.76 -2.19
N SER A 117 5.12 1.67 -0.89
CA SER A 117 4.00 0.93 -0.30
C SER A 117 3.01 1.89 0.32
N ALA A 118 1.73 1.71 0.03
CA ALA A 118 0.63 2.43 0.64
C ALA A 118 -0.48 1.43 0.98
N GLN A 119 -0.54 1.03 2.25
CA GLN A 119 -1.48 0.02 2.74
C GLN A 119 -2.64 0.71 3.47
N TYR A 120 -3.83 0.67 2.86
CA TYR A 120 -5.04 1.34 3.36
C TYR A 120 -4.82 2.83 3.69
N PRO A 121 -4.15 3.58 2.81
CA PRO A 121 -3.77 4.95 3.09
C PRO A 121 -5.01 5.84 3.17
N ALA A 122 -5.05 6.72 4.18
CA ALA A 122 -6.06 7.75 4.28
C ALA A 122 -5.67 8.99 3.44
N LEU A 123 -5.45 8.78 2.14
CA LEU A 123 -5.11 9.85 1.19
C LEU A 123 -6.37 10.41 0.54
N ARG A 124 -6.54 11.74 0.61
CA ARG A 124 -7.66 12.41 -0.05
C ARG A 124 -7.48 12.46 -1.55
N GLY A 125 -8.56 12.10 -2.27
CA GLY A 125 -8.66 12.34 -3.70
C GLY A 125 -8.80 13.84 -3.99
N THR A 126 -8.06 14.32 -4.98
CA THR A 126 -8.12 15.73 -5.43
C THR A 126 -8.27 15.80 -6.95
N PRO A 127 -8.90 16.86 -7.50
CA PRO A 127 -9.08 16.98 -8.95
C PRO A 127 -7.77 16.95 -9.74
N ASP A 128 -6.68 17.41 -9.14
CA ASP A 128 -5.35 17.41 -9.72
C ASP A 128 -4.59 16.11 -9.46
N ARG A 129 -5.16 15.15 -8.70
CA ARG A 129 -4.57 13.84 -8.42
C ARG A 129 -3.17 13.94 -7.79
N ALA A 130 -3.00 14.87 -6.87
CA ALA A 130 -1.70 15.17 -6.28
C ALA A 130 -1.10 13.98 -5.54
N ALA A 131 -1.91 13.27 -4.72
CA ALA A 131 -1.45 12.13 -3.93
C ALA A 131 -1.04 10.94 -4.83
N GLU A 132 -1.86 10.61 -5.84
CA GLU A 132 -1.54 9.53 -6.79
C GLU A 132 -0.25 9.86 -7.57
N ARG A 133 -0.09 11.11 -8.01
CA ARG A 133 1.14 11.54 -8.68
C ARG A 133 2.36 11.49 -7.76
N ALA A 134 2.21 11.83 -6.50
CA ALA A 134 3.30 11.74 -5.53
C ALA A 134 3.75 10.29 -5.33
N LEU A 135 2.81 9.34 -5.16
CA LEU A 135 3.10 7.90 -5.09
C LEU A 135 3.87 7.42 -6.33
N VAL A 136 3.35 7.71 -7.53
CA VAL A 136 3.96 7.28 -8.80
C VAL A 136 5.34 7.89 -9.00
N SER A 137 5.51 9.20 -8.69
CA SER A 137 6.77 9.91 -8.90
C SER A 137 7.89 9.45 -7.96
N ALA A 138 7.56 8.98 -6.77
CA ALA A 138 8.54 8.52 -5.79
C ALA A 138 9.23 7.20 -6.18
N VAL A 139 8.61 6.39 -7.06
CA VAL A 139 9.16 5.09 -7.47
C VAL A 139 10.33 5.24 -8.43
N ALA A 140 11.44 4.57 -8.12
CA ALA A 140 12.64 4.53 -8.96
C ALA A 140 12.39 3.76 -10.29
N PRO A 141 13.16 4.03 -11.35
CA PRO A 141 13.20 3.14 -12.51
C PRO A 141 13.60 1.72 -12.09
N GLY A 142 12.78 0.74 -12.43
CA GLY A 142 12.90 -0.66 -11.97
C GLY A 142 12.28 -0.93 -10.59
N GLY A 143 11.75 0.08 -9.92
CA GLY A 143 11.09 -0.03 -8.61
C GLY A 143 9.64 -0.50 -8.70
N ILE A 144 9.07 -0.81 -7.55
CA ILE A 144 7.73 -1.36 -7.36
C ILE A 144 6.84 -0.32 -6.68
N LEU A 145 5.61 -0.20 -7.16
CA LEU A 145 4.50 0.48 -6.51
C LEU A 145 3.50 -0.58 -6.02
N LEU A 146 3.19 -0.56 -4.73
CA LEU A 146 2.21 -1.44 -4.11
C LEU A 146 1.17 -0.60 -3.37
N VAL A 147 -0.06 -0.60 -3.86
CA VAL A 147 -1.18 0.12 -3.25
C VAL A 147 -2.29 -0.86 -2.95
N VAL A 148 -2.73 -0.86 -1.70
CA VAL A 148 -3.78 -1.77 -1.21
C VAL A 148 -4.86 -0.98 -0.50
N HIS A 149 -6.11 -1.30 -0.77
CA HIS A 149 -7.26 -0.74 -0.08
C HIS A 149 -8.34 -1.80 0.13
N HIS A 150 -9.25 -1.55 1.07
CA HIS A 150 -10.40 -2.43 1.25
C HIS A 150 -11.31 -2.38 0.02
N ASP A 151 -11.85 -3.54 -0.37
CA ASP A 151 -12.89 -3.63 -1.37
C ASP A 151 -14.22 -3.13 -0.76
N VAL A 152 -14.61 -1.90 -1.12
CA VAL A 152 -15.89 -1.29 -0.71
C VAL A 152 -16.95 -1.69 -1.71
N ARG A 153 -17.59 -2.85 -1.48
CA ARG A 153 -18.58 -3.43 -2.41
C ARG A 153 -19.89 -2.68 -2.47
N ASP A 154 -20.26 -2.01 -1.40
CA ASP A 154 -21.50 -1.24 -1.27
C ASP A 154 -21.17 0.21 -0.91
N ALA A 155 -20.93 1.00 -1.95
CA ALA A 155 -20.60 2.42 -1.80
C ALA A 155 -21.79 3.22 -1.24
N ASP A 156 -23.02 2.82 -1.54
CA ASP A 156 -24.22 3.53 -1.06
C ASP A 156 -24.40 3.29 0.44
N ALA A 157 -24.25 2.04 0.89
CA ALA A 157 -24.24 1.75 2.32
C ALA A 157 -23.08 2.45 3.05
N ALA A 158 -21.90 2.57 2.44
CA ALA A 158 -20.79 3.30 3.02
C ALA A 158 -21.12 4.80 3.18
N ARG A 159 -21.75 5.42 2.16
CA ARG A 159 -22.18 6.84 2.21
C ARG A 159 -23.28 7.07 3.25
N GLU A 160 -24.27 6.17 3.38
CA GLU A 160 -25.29 6.25 4.43
C GLU A 160 -24.66 6.29 5.83
N HIS A 161 -23.50 5.66 6.00
CA HIS A 161 -22.73 5.65 7.25
C HIS A 161 -21.67 6.76 7.34
N GLY A 162 -21.69 7.72 6.41
CA GLY A 162 -20.84 8.90 6.44
C GLY A 162 -19.41 8.69 5.94
N PHE A 163 -19.17 7.59 5.22
CA PHE A 163 -17.93 7.34 4.50
C PHE A 163 -18.21 7.38 3.01
N ASP A 164 -17.71 8.39 2.30
CA ASP A 164 -17.76 8.42 0.85
C ASP A 164 -16.46 7.84 0.27
N PRO A 165 -16.53 6.67 -0.40
CA PRO A 165 -15.35 6.07 -1.00
C PRO A 165 -14.70 6.97 -2.05
N ASP A 166 -15.47 7.82 -2.73
CA ASP A 166 -14.98 8.70 -3.79
C ASP A 166 -14.11 9.87 -3.25
N ASP A 167 -14.14 10.12 -1.94
CA ASP A 167 -13.27 11.11 -1.29
C ASP A 167 -11.81 10.63 -1.15
N TRP A 168 -11.53 9.35 -1.41
CA TRP A 168 -10.25 8.71 -1.09
C TRP A 168 -9.57 8.13 -2.32
N VAL A 169 -8.24 8.19 -2.32
CA VAL A 169 -7.41 7.57 -3.36
C VAL A 169 -7.53 6.06 -3.30
N THR A 170 -7.89 5.45 -4.42
CA THR A 170 -8.01 4.00 -4.57
C THR A 170 -6.87 3.42 -5.41
N PRO A 171 -6.59 2.10 -5.35
CA PRO A 171 -5.68 1.45 -6.28
C PRO A 171 -6.05 1.66 -7.75
N GLY A 172 -7.35 1.76 -8.07
CA GLY A 172 -7.85 2.05 -9.41
C GLY A 172 -7.47 3.45 -9.90
N ASP A 173 -7.53 4.46 -9.01
CA ASP A 173 -7.13 5.83 -9.35
C ASP A 173 -5.64 5.92 -9.65
N VAL A 174 -4.83 5.22 -8.88
CA VAL A 174 -3.38 5.15 -9.11
C VAL A 174 -3.09 4.41 -10.41
N ALA A 175 -3.72 3.25 -10.64
CA ALA A 175 -3.56 2.47 -11.88
C ALA A 175 -3.87 3.30 -13.14
N ALA A 176 -4.88 4.18 -13.08
CA ALA A 176 -5.28 5.05 -14.19
C ALA A 176 -4.24 6.13 -14.55
N LEU A 177 -3.20 6.35 -13.72
CA LEU A 177 -2.08 7.26 -14.02
C LEU A 177 -0.86 6.54 -14.62
N LEU A 178 -0.84 5.22 -14.61
CA LEU A 178 0.31 4.46 -15.08
C LEU A 178 0.33 4.43 -16.60
N ASP A 179 1.39 4.95 -17.18
CA ASP A 179 1.62 5.00 -18.63
C ASP A 179 2.45 3.79 -19.14
N ASP A 180 2.89 3.83 -20.40
CA ASP A 180 3.69 2.76 -21.01
C ASP A 180 5.06 2.52 -20.34
N SER A 181 5.51 3.41 -19.45
CA SER A 181 6.72 3.20 -18.64
C SER A 181 6.51 2.25 -17.47
N TRP A 182 5.29 1.77 -17.27
CA TRP A 182 4.91 0.84 -16.23
C TRP A 182 4.49 -0.52 -16.78
N HIS A 183 4.54 -1.51 -15.91
CA HIS A 183 3.91 -2.81 -16.08
C HIS A 183 3.12 -3.15 -14.83
N ILE A 184 1.84 -3.40 -14.99
CA ILE A 184 0.96 -3.84 -13.90
C ILE A 184 1.11 -5.35 -13.77
N ASP A 185 1.62 -5.81 -12.63
CA ASP A 185 1.80 -7.23 -12.31
C ASP A 185 0.53 -7.81 -11.67
N VAL A 186 -0.11 -7.03 -10.78
CA VAL A 186 -1.32 -7.39 -10.06
C VAL A 186 -2.28 -6.20 -10.07
N ASN A 187 -3.53 -6.43 -10.41
CA ASN A 187 -4.64 -5.48 -10.23
C ASN A 187 -5.93 -6.31 -10.05
N GLU A 188 -6.18 -6.68 -8.82
CA GLU A 188 -7.26 -7.63 -8.51
C GLU A 188 -7.88 -7.40 -7.14
N VAL A 189 -9.07 -7.97 -6.96
CA VAL A 189 -9.71 -8.14 -5.65
C VAL A 189 -9.38 -9.53 -5.14
N ARG A 190 -8.84 -9.63 -3.91
CA ARG A 190 -8.54 -10.92 -3.28
C ARG A 190 -9.10 -11.02 -1.87
N GLU A 191 -9.31 -12.25 -1.40
CA GLU A 191 -9.70 -12.50 -0.01
C GLU A 191 -8.58 -12.04 0.94
N ARG A 192 -8.98 -11.41 2.01
CA ARG A 192 -8.10 -10.93 3.06
C ARG A 192 -7.95 -11.97 4.15
N SER A 193 -6.71 -12.30 4.50
CA SER A 193 -6.38 -13.23 5.58
C SER A 193 -5.82 -12.46 6.77
N ILE A 194 -6.69 -11.90 7.63
CA ILE A 194 -6.29 -11.23 8.88
C ILE A 194 -7.11 -11.71 10.05
N SER A 195 -6.44 -11.93 11.17
CA SER A 195 -7.02 -12.22 12.48
C SER A 195 -6.77 -11.03 13.42
N GLY A 196 -7.77 -10.12 13.57
CA GLY A 196 -7.77 -9.07 14.58
C GLY A 196 -7.41 -7.67 14.10
N GLY A 197 -7.50 -6.70 15.02
CA GLY A 197 -7.27 -5.26 14.76
C GLY A 197 -8.43 -4.54 14.08
N ALA A 198 -8.26 -3.23 13.94
CA ALA A 198 -9.18 -2.39 13.18
C ALA A 198 -9.19 -2.83 11.71
N GLY A 199 -10.37 -2.97 11.10
CA GLY A 199 -10.50 -3.42 9.72
C GLY A 199 -10.52 -4.94 9.51
N ALA A 200 -10.45 -5.77 10.56
CA ALA A 200 -10.56 -7.24 10.45
C ALA A 200 -11.89 -7.76 9.88
N HIS A 201 -12.88 -6.89 9.74
CA HIS A 201 -14.18 -7.21 9.15
C HIS A 201 -14.22 -7.10 7.63
N HIS A 202 -13.30 -6.39 7.02
CA HIS A 202 -13.16 -6.38 5.57
C HIS A 202 -12.61 -7.72 5.12
N THR A 203 -13.36 -8.38 4.26
CA THR A 203 -13.03 -9.74 3.81
C THR A 203 -12.24 -9.76 2.51
N HIS A 204 -12.16 -8.64 1.81
CA HIS A 204 -11.46 -8.52 0.54
C HIS A 204 -10.68 -7.22 0.46
N ASP A 205 -9.56 -7.28 -0.22
CA ASP A 205 -8.72 -6.15 -0.57
C ASP A 205 -8.65 -5.98 -2.09
N VAL A 206 -8.54 -4.72 -2.53
CA VAL A 206 -8.11 -4.36 -3.88
C VAL A 206 -6.60 -4.17 -3.83
N VAL A 207 -5.87 -4.92 -4.63
CA VAL A 207 -4.40 -4.89 -4.67
C VAL A 207 -3.93 -4.44 -6.04
N LEU A 208 -3.14 -3.37 -6.07
CA LEU A 208 -2.39 -2.92 -7.22
C LEU A 208 -0.91 -3.10 -6.95
N ARG A 209 -0.24 -3.95 -7.73
CA ARG A 209 1.22 -4.02 -7.81
C ARG A 209 1.65 -3.72 -9.23
N ALA A 210 2.53 -2.75 -9.38
CA ALA A 210 3.10 -2.37 -10.66
C ALA A 210 4.60 -2.11 -10.52
N HIS A 211 5.37 -2.39 -11.56
CA HIS A 211 6.77 -2.02 -11.59
C HIS A 211 7.06 -1.00 -12.68
N ARG A 212 7.90 -0.03 -12.36
CA ARG A 212 8.38 0.97 -13.31
C ARG A 212 9.49 0.37 -14.15
N ARG A 213 9.35 0.42 -15.47
CA ARG A 213 10.37 -0.11 -16.37
C ARG A 213 11.70 0.64 -16.17
N PRO A 214 12.86 -0.07 -16.16
CA PRO A 214 14.14 0.60 -16.11
C PRO A 214 14.33 1.49 -17.35
N HIS A 215 15.02 2.62 -17.19
CA HIS A 215 15.40 3.45 -18.33
C HIS A 215 16.18 2.58 -19.33
N ARG A 216 15.69 2.47 -20.56
CA ARG A 216 16.51 1.93 -21.65
C ARG A 216 17.65 2.93 -21.87
N SER A 217 18.86 2.57 -21.44
CA SER A 217 20.05 3.26 -21.95
C SER A 217 20.02 3.17 -23.48
N PRO A 218 20.22 4.28 -24.21
CA PRO A 218 20.36 4.18 -25.64
C PRO A 218 21.50 3.19 -25.93
N SER A 219 21.17 2.15 -26.68
CA SER A 219 22.19 1.20 -27.15
C SER A 219 23.23 2.01 -27.91
N ILE A 220 24.42 2.14 -27.36
CA ILE A 220 25.57 2.63 -28.11
C ILE A 220 25.79 1.58 -29.19
N GLY A 221 25.34 1.89 -30.40
CA GLY A 221 25.53 1.03 -31.56
C GLY A 221 27.04 0.76 -31.69
N HIS A 222 27.44 -0.46 -31.44
CA HIS A 222 28.76 -0.91 -31.87
C HIS A 222 28.75 -0.92 -33.38
N PRO A 223 29.69 -0.27 -34.04
CA PRO A 223 29.86 -0.42 -35.47
C PRO A 223 30.16 -1.89 -35.77
N THR A 224 29.31 -2.53 -36.51
CA THR A 224 29.52 -3.88 -37.04
C THR A 224 30.72 -3.85 -37.97
N ALA A 225 31.87 -4.28 -37.46
CA ALA A 225 32.96 -4.70 -38.33
C ALA A 225 32.59 -6.10 -38.89
N GLY A 226 32.36 -6.15 -40.17
CA GLY A 226 32.08 -7.40 -40.89
C GLY A 226 33.27 -8.35 -40.83
N GLY A 227 32.99 -9.63 -40.70
CA GLY A 227 33.94 -10.72 -40.76
C GLY A 227 33.21 -12.06 -40.73
N SER A 228 32.88 -12.55 -41.91
CA SER A 228 32.42 -13.91 -42.15
C SER A 228 33.46 -14.92 -41.72
N LEU A 229 33.06 -16.04 -41.12
CA LEU A 229 33.58 -17.39 -41.39
C LEU A 229 32.67 -18.48 -40.77
N ASP A 230 32.32 -19.43 -41.61
CA ASP A 230 31.55 -20.65 -41.42
C ASP A 230 32.19 -21.66 -40.47
N ALA A 231 31.39 -22.51 -39.85
CA ALA A 231 31.46 -23.98 -39.73
C ALA A 231 30.67 -24.45 -38.51
N ASP A 232 29.59 -25.12 -38.70
CA ASP A 232 29.29 -26.56 -38.82
C ASP A 232 29.18 -27.35 -37.51
N ALA A 233 28.02 -28.00 -37.41
CA ALA A 233 27.67 -29.30 -36.82
C ALA A 233 27.66 -29.60 -35.32
N GLY A 234 26.51 -30.12 -34.89
CA GLY A 234 26.51 -31.17 -33.88
C GLY A 234 25.29 -31.21 -32.93
N SER A 235 24.27 -31.92 -33.39
CA SER A 235 23.12 -32.45 -32.63
C SER A 235 23.47 -33.06 -31.26
N HIS A 236 22.57 -33.03 -30.29
CA HIS A 236 21.88 -34.22 -29.73
C HIS A 236 20.82 -33.82 -28.67
N SER A 237 19.68 -34.45 -28.83
CA SER A 237 18.50 -34.49 -27.99
C SER A 237 18.74 -35.22 -26.66
N LYS A 238 17.97 -34.92 -25.61
CA LYS A 238 17.14 -35.91 -24.90
C LYS A 238 16.20 -35.30 -23.86
N THR A 239 14.98 -35.67 -24.05
CA THR A 239 13.78 -35.62 -23.22
C THR A 239 13.96 -36.32 -21.86
N THR A 240 13.34 -35.78 -20.78
CA THR A 240 12.62 -36.62 -19.80
C THR A 240 11.56 -35.82 -19.05
N THR A 241 10.36 -36.36 -19.09
CA THR A 241 9.12 -36.06 -18.38
C THR A 241 9.20 -36.39 -16.90
N GLY A 242 8.49 -35.62 -16.07
CA GLY A 242 8.26 -35.99 -14.68
C GLY A 242 7.11 -35.17 -14.10
N THR A 243 5.89 -35.70 -14.18
CA THR A 243 4.66 -35.27 -13.53
C THR A 243 4.69 -35.56 -12.03
N ALA A 244 4.34 -34.59 -11.18
CA ALA A 244 3.85 -34.88 -9.86
C ALA A 244 2.86 -33.77 -9.42
N THR A 245 1.61 -34.19 -9.24
CA THR A 245 0.52 -33.44 -8.63
C THR A 245 0.60 -33.59 -7.11
N PRO A 246 0.37 -32.57 -6.29
CA PRO A 246 -0.05 -32.79 -4.93
C PRO A 246 -1.50 -32.36 -4.69
N ALA A 247 -2.10 -33.12 -3.79
CA ALA A 247 -3.49 -33.14 -3.39
C ALA A 247 -3.95 -31.91 -2.63
N SER A 248 -5.26 -31.62 -2.77
CA SER A 248 -6.05 -30.65 -2.00
C SER A 248 -6.18 -31.03 -0.54
N PRO A 249 -6.20 -30.10 0.39
CA PRO A 249 -6.76 -30.32 1.70
C PRO A 249 -8.16 -29.72 1.85
N SER A 250 -8.92 -30.40 2.66
CA SER A 250 -10.34 -30.36 2.94
C SER A 250 -10.85 -29.12 3.69
N ASN A 251 -12.06 -28.71 3.34
CA ASN A 251 -13.09 -27.96 4.03
C ASN A 251 -12.93 -27.70 5.54
N GLY A 252 -12.73 -26.43 5.90
CA GLY A 252 -13.01 -25.88 7.22
C GLY A 252 -14.31 -25.06 7.19
N ARG A 253 -15.22 -25.31 8.15
CA ARG A 253 -16.53 -24.71 8.28
C ARG A 253 -16.46 -23.19 8.50
N ALA A 254 -17.19 -22.44 7.68
CA ALA A 254 -17.43 -21.01 7.88
C ALA A 254 -18.34 -20.76 9.08
N HIS A 255 -17.95 -19.83 9.96
CA HIS A 255 -18.80 -19.28 11.00
C HIS A 255 -19.75 -18.22 10.42
N PRO A 256 -20.98 -18.06 10.92
CA PRO A 256 -21.93 -17.08 10.42
C PRO A 256 -21.47 -15.66 10.76
N HIS A 257 -21.36 -14.82 9.74
CA HIS A 257 -21.01 -13.41 9.85
C HIS A 257 -22.15 -12.64 10.54
N ASP A 258 -21.79 -11.91 11.60
CA ASP A 258 -22.68 -10.93 12.23
C ASP A 258 -22.86 -9.73 11.30
N ARG A 259 -24.03 -9.64 10.65
CA ARG A 259 -24.40 -8.59 9.68
C ARG A 259 -24.87 -7.29 10.36
N THR A 260 -24.75 -7.17 11.66
CA THR A 260 -25.32 -6.06 12.44
C THR A 260 -24.33 -4.94 12.75
N ARG A 261 -23.07 -5.05 12.33
CA ARG A 261 -22.04 -4.07 12.63
C ARG A 261 -21.27 -3.70 11.36
N TYR A 262 -20.91 -2.40 11.24
CA TYR A 262 -20.00 -1.90 10.23
C TYR A 262 -18.85 -1.13 10.89
N TRP A 263 -17.74 -0.98 10.17
CA TRP A 263 -16.59 -0.25 10.64
C TRP A 263 -16.67 1.22 10.20
N ASP A 264 -16.69 2.14 11.16
CA ASP A 264 -16.63 3.57 10.89
C ASP A 264 -15.15 4.00 10.75
N HIS A 265 -14.74 4.29 9.53
CA HIS A 265 -13.39 4.74 9.22
C HIS A 265 -13.03 6.08 9.85
N ARG A 266 -14.01 6.97 10.08
CA ARG A 266 -13.79 8.25 10.74
C ARG A 266 -13.59 8.10 12.24
N GLN A 267 -14.20 7.10 12.82
CA GLN A 267 -14.18 6.87 14.26
C GLN A 267 -13.28 5.70 14.65
N ALA A 268 -12.66 5.02 13.68
CA ALA A 268 -11.85 3.81 13.85
C ALA A 268 -12.49 2.81 14.83
N ARG A 269 -13.82 2.63 14.74
CA ARG A 269 -14.59 1.78 15.65
C ARG A 269 -15.72 1.03 14.95
N TRP A 270 -16.14 -0.07 15.58
CA TRP A 270 -17.35 -0.79 15.20
C TRP A 270 -18.59 -0.05 15.63
N VAL A 271 -19.51 0.18 14.70
CA VAL A 271 -20.82 0.77 14.94
C VAL A 271 -21.88 -0.28 14.62
N ASN A 272 -22.87 -0.43 15.51
CA ASN A 272 -23.99 -1.32 15.26
C ASN A 272 -24.92 -0.66 14.25
N HIS A 273 -25.46 -1.44 13.29
CA HIS A 273 -26.66 -1.05 12.56
C HIS A 273 -27.79 -0.84 13.57
N HIS A 274 -28.18 0.39 13.80
CA HIS A 274 -29.43 0.63 14.51
C HIS A 274 -30.55 0.19 13.58
N ALA A 275 -31.28 -0.84 13.97
CA ALA A 275 -32.58 -1.13 13.39
C ALA A 275 -33.40 0.17 13.54
N ASN A 276 -33.81 0.74 12.41
CA ASN A 276 -34.68 1.90 12.37
C ASN A 276 -35.93 1.54 13.16
N PRO A 277 -36.33 2.27 14.22
CA PRO A 277 -37.60 2.00 14.88
C PRO A 277 -38.68 2.28 13.86
N THR A 278 -39.47 1.26 13.56
CA THR A 278 -40.70 1.34 12.77
C THR A 278 -41.52 2.50 13.25
N ARG A 279 -41.78 3.45 12.35
CA ARG A 279 -42.84 4.45 12.57
C ARG A 279 -44.18 3.71 12.63
N ASP A 280 -44.76 3.72 13.80
CA ASP A 280 -46.21 3.58 13.96
C ASP A 280 -46.90 4.91 13.64
#